data_bd6e53a4ad0e62bae310f7dc747ab6c2
#
_entry.id   bd6e53a4ad0e62bae310f7dc747ab6c2
#
_cell.length_a   1.000
_cell.length_b   1.000
_cell.length_c   1.000
_cell.angle_alpha   90.00
_cell.angle_beta   90.00
_cell.angle_gamma   90.00
#
_symmetry.space_group_name_H-M   'P 1'
#
loop_
_entity.id
_entity.type
_entity.pdbx_description
1 polymer ?
#
loop_
_entity_poly.entity_id
_entity_poly.type
_entity_poly.pdbx_seq_one_letter_code
_entity_poly.pdbx_strand_id
1 'polypeptide(L)'
;MLKIKKLIFLIIIFLTVNYNLVFSKTNQLDYEIILKVDSPYLTINSVVKEIDPGRNTTPVLIKEWGRVVLPIRVIIESLGGEIYWYQDERKVSIVLDGNKINLWINNSVANVNGLNKFIDETNPNVKPIIINDRTMLPIRFVAENLGCSVDWLQNEKKVVINYSKKFIFDYKNEIYLSLKEEEKGEIKLKLKNPINQEVILNLSLYSINKPINWFSEFCIKDICFFEKGEISLKGYEEKEVEIYIYTKGKGFGEFIFCINYEDHKECINIKVKGG
;
A
#
# COMPACT_ATOMS: atom_id res chain seq x y z
N MET A 1 -9.24 48.16 26.37
CA MET A 1 -10.10 46.96 26.19
C MET A 1 -10.29 46.51 24.71
N LEU A 2 -10.35 47.40 23.74
CA LEU A 2 -10.56 47.03 22.34
C LEU A 2 -9.37 46.31 21.66
N LYS A 3 -8.12 46.64 22.03
CA LYS A 3 -6.90 46.02 21.46
C LYS A 3 -6.69 44.56 21.88
N ILE A 4 -7.10 44.19 23.09
CA ILE A 4 -6.96 42.83 23.62
C ILE A 4 -7.97 41.88 22.95
N LYS A 5 -9.21 42.35 22.69
CA LYS A 5 -10.23 41.58 21.98
C LYS A 5 -9.81 41.24 20.54
N LYS A 6 -9.15 42.18 19.82
CA LYS A 6 -8.64 41.96 18.47
C LYS A 6 -7.48 40.91 18.45
N LEU A 7 -6.63 40.94 19.46
CA LEU A 7 -5.50 39.97 19.57
C LEU A 7 -6.01 38.57 19.86
N ILE A 8 -6.99 38.40 20.75
CA ILE A 8 -7.59 37.10 21.06
C ILE A 8 -8.33 36.55 19.85
N PHE A 9 -9.04 37.43 19.08
CA PHE A 9 -9.72 36.99 17.86
C PHE A 9 -8.77 36.56 16.75
N LEU A 10 -7.59 37.20 16.61
CA LEU A 10 -6.54 36.80 15.69
C LEU A 10 -5.87 35.46 16.11
N ILE A 11 -5.68 35.23 17.41
CA ILE A 11 -5.11 33.97 17.93
C ILE A 11 -6.10 32.82 17.72
N ILE A 12 -7.40 33.04 17.89
CA ILE A 12 -8.42 32.02 17.65
C ILE A 12 -8.51 31.68 16.17
N ILE A 13 -8.40 32.67 15.26
CA ILE A 13 -8.37 32.43 13.82
C ILE A 13 -7.09 31.66 13.42
N PHE A 14 -5.94 31.96 14.04
CA PHE A 14 -4.69 31.23 13.80
C PHE A 14 -4.72 29.79 14.31
N LEU A 15 -5.41 29.54 15.44
CA LEU A 15 -5.62 28.20 15.97
C LEU A 15 -6.63 27.38 15.14
N THR A 16 -7.65 28.01 14.58
CA THR A 16 -8.63 27.29 13.73
C THR A 16 -8.11 26.99 12.33
N VAL A 17 -7.20 27.83 11.79
CA VAL A 17 -6.57 27.57 10.48
C VAL A 17 -5.53 26.46 10.55
N ASN A 18 -4.90 26.22 11.69
CA ASN A 18 -3.95 25.12 11.86
C ASN A 18 -4.60 23.75 12.12
N TYR A 19 -5.91 23.70 12.41
CA TYR A 19 -6.61 22.41 12.60
C TYR A 19 -7.14 21.77 11.30
N ASN A 20 -7.08 22.49 10.17
CA ASN A 20 -7.57 21.97 8.88
C ASN A 20 -6.48 21.44 7.96
N LEU A 21 -5.25 21.30 8.44
CA LEU A 21 -4.16 20.58 7.77
C LEU A 21 -3.86 19.23 8.45
N VAL A 22 -4.91 18.52 8.89
CA VAL A 22 -4.80 17.08 9.02
C VAL A 22 -4.96 16.53 7.61
N PHE A 23 -3.85 16.40 6.93
CA PHE A 23 -3.73 15.59 5.74
C PHE A 23 -4.50 14.29 5.94
N SER A 24 -5.47 14.05 5.11
CA SER A 24 -5.88 12.70 4.76
C SER A 24 -4.65 12.01 4.17
N LYS A 25 -3.79 11.47 5.03
CA LYS A 25 -2.76 10.53 4.61
C LYS A 25 -3.54 9.29 4.20
N THR A 26 -3.69 9.13 2.91
CA THR A 26 -4.22 7.88 2.32
C THR A 26 -3.39 6.73 2.87
N ASN A 27 -4.06 5.65 3.25
CA ASN A 27 -3.44 4.40 3.70
C ASN A 27 -2.62 3.78 2.59
N GLN A 28 -1.36 4.04 2.63
CA GLN A 28 -0.44 3.75 1.58
C GLN A 28 0.84 3.22 2.23
N LEU A 29 1.18 1.98 1.96
CA LEU A 29 2.53 1.49 2.22
C LEU A 29 3.43 2.08 1.16
N ASP A 30 4.23 3.05 1.56
CA ASP A 30 5.19 3.69 0.69
C ASP A 30 6.51 2.91 0.70
N TYR A 31 6.96 2.53 -0.47
CA TYR A 31 8.27 1.93 -0.68
C TYR A 31 9.16 2.91 -1.42
N GLU A 32 10.30 3.23 -0.84
CA GLU A 32 11.40 3.90 -1.53
C GLU A 32 12.51 2.89 -1.77
N ILE A 33 12.84 2.65 -3.03
CA ILE A 33 13.91 1.75 -3.44
C ILE A 33 14.99 2.55 -4.12
N ILE A 34 16.20 2.51 -3.57
CA ILE A 34 17.35 3.22 -4.14
C ILE A 34 18.41 2.19 -4.55
N LEU A 35 18.81 2.24 -5.80
CA LEU A 35 19.88 1.42 -6.33
C LEU A 35 20.90 2.29 -7.09
N LYS A 36 22.15 1.84 -7.11
CA LYS A 36 23.24 2.54 -7.79
C LYS A 36 23.83 1.64 -8.86
N VAL A 37 24.11 2.22 -10.03
CA VAL A 37 24.85 1.53 -11.10
C VAL A 37 26.19 1.05 -10.56
N ASP A 38 26.60 -0.16 -10.94
CA ASP A 38 27.84 -0.84 -10.52
C ASP A 38 27.89 -1.20 -9.01
N SER A 39 26.77 -1.12 -8.26
CA SER A 39 26.67 -1.58 -6.87
C SER A 39 25.82 -2.84 -6.76
N PRO A 40 26.25 -3.90 -6.08
CA PRO A 40 25.43 -5.10 -5.87
C PRO A 40 24.35 -4.93 -4.79
N TYR A 41 24.27 -3.75 -4.16
CA TYR A 41 23.34 -3.45 -3.09
C TYR A 41 22.30 -2.42 -3.52
N LEU A 42 21.11 -2.56 -2.97
CA LEU A 42 20.04 -1.57 -3.01
C LEU A 42 19.53 -1.31 -1.59
N THR A 43 18.77 -0.25 -1.40
CA THR A 43 18.00 -0.03 -0.16
C THR A 43 16.51 -0.08 -0.45
N ILE A 44 15.73 -0.65 0.46
CA ILE A 44 14.28 -0.61 0.47
C ILE A 44 13.87 -0.05 1.83
N ASN A 45 13.27 1.13 1.86
CA ASN A 45 12.93 1.86 3.09
C ASN A 45 14.13 1.91 4.06
N SER A 46 15.31 2.29 3.55
CA SER A 46 16.57 2.36 4.27
C SER A 46 17.20 1.00 4.69
N VAL A 47 16.54 -0.13 4.44
CA VAL A 47 17.11 -1.45 4.69
C VAL A 47 17.94 -1.91 3.49
N VAL A 48 19.21 -2.20 3.74
CA VAL A 48 20.15 -2.66 2.69
C VAL A 48 19.89 -4.13 2.34
N LYS A 49 19.80 -4.44 1.05
CA LYS A 49 19.69 -5.80 0.51
C LYS A 49 20.66 -6.01 -0.65
N GLU A 50 21.09 -7.25 -0.86
CA GLU A 50 21.76 -7.64 -2.11
C GLU A 50 20.75 -7.76 -3.25
N ILE A 51 21.10 -7.28 -4.42
CA ILE A 51 20.26 -7.37 -5.64
C ILE A 51 20.13 -8.84 -6.10
N ASP A 52 21.21 -9.61 -6.00
CA ASP A 52 21.25 -11.04 -6.35
C ASP A 52 22.14 -11.77 -5.33
N PRO A 53 21.57 -12.28 -4.23
CA PRO A 53 22.32 -12.78 -3.09
C PRO A 53 23.42 -13.79 -3.46
N GLY A 54 24.65 -13.51 -2.99
CA GLY A 54 25.81 -14.35 -3.18
C GLY A 54 26.43 -14.31 -4.59
N ARG A 55 25.98 -13.42 -5.50
CA ARG A 55 26.45 -13.40 -6.90
C ARG A 55 27.07 -12.08 -7.36
N ASN A 56 27.02 -11.08 -6.53
CA ASN A 56 27.65 -9.76 -6.82
C ASN A 56 27.12 -9.10 -8.11
N THR A 57 25.90 -9.42 -8.55
CA THR A 57 25.29 -8.87 -9.75
C THR A 57 24.90 -7.42 -9.50
N THR A 58 25.23 -6.54 -10.45
CA THR A 58 24.99 -5.09 -10.32
C THR A 58 24.03 -4.58 -11.38
N PRO A 59 23.34 -3.45 -11.17
CA PRO A 59 22.65 -2.72 -12.22
C PRO A 59 23.68 -2.22 -13.25
N VAL A 60 23.36 -2.34 -14.53
CA VAL A 60 24.22 -1.97 -15.64
C VAL A 60 23.58 -0.86 -16.46
N LEU A 61 24.30 0.24 -16.66
CA LEU A 61 23.93 1.26 -17.63
C LEU A 61 24.42 0.84 -19.04
N ILE A 62 23.51 0.45 -19.91
CA ILE A 62 23.81 0.19 -21.32
C ILE A 62 23.96 1.53 -22.02
N LYS A 63 25.19 1.93 -22.29
CA LYS A 63 25.52 3.27 -22.82
C LYS A 63 24.86 3.56 -24.16
N GLU A 64 24.82 2.56 -25.05
CA GLU A 64 24.22 2.64 -26.38
C GLU A 64 22.69 2.87 -26.31
N TRP A 65 22.06 2.48 -25.22
CA TRP A 65 20.63 2.68 -25.01
C TRP A 65 20.33 3.90 -24.13
N GLY A 66 21.29 4.30 -23.29
CA GLY A 66 21.04 5.26 -22.21
C GLY A 66 20.04 4.71 -21.15
N ARG A 67 20.01 3.39 -20.96
CA ARG A 67 19.05 2.75 -20.05
C ARG A 67 19.75 1.80 -19.08
N VAL A 68 19.20 1.76 -17.85
CA VAL A 68 19.66 0.84 -16.80
C VAL A 68 18.89 -0.47 -16.87
N VAL A 69 19.62 -1.57 -16.82
CA VAL A 69 19.08 -2.93 -16.73
C VAL A 69 19.60 -3.61 -15.48
N LEU A 70 18.79 -4.47 -14.86
CA LEU A 70 19.16 -5.22 -13.66
C LEU A 70 18.27 -6.47 -13.47
N PRO A 71 18.69 -7.45 -12.63
CA PRO A 71 17.81 -8.51 -12.16
C PRO A 71 16.82 -7.95 -11.16
N ILE A 72 15.54 -7.97 -11.49
CA ILE A 72 14.48 -7.26 -10.75
C ILE A 72 13.82 -8.09 -9.64
N ARG A 73 14.19 -9.36 -9.49
CA ARG A 73 13.51 -10.30 -8.58
C ARG A 73 13.36 -9.76 -7.16
N VAL A 74 14.46 -9.32 -6.56
CA VAL A 74 14.45 -8.81 -5.18
C VAL A 74 13.52 -7.60 -4.99
N ILE A 75 13.40 -6.76 -6.03
CA ILE A 75 12.50 -5.61 -6.01
C ILE A 75 11.05 -6.08 -6.02
N ILE A 76 10.68 -6.91 -7.00
CA ILE A 76 9.31 -7.39 -7.17
C ILE A 76 8.84 -8.17 -5.92
N GLU A 77 9.64 -9.09 -5.41
CA GLU A 77 9.30 -9.88 -4.23
C GLU A 77 9.20 -9.00 -2.97
N SER A 78 10.04 -7.96 -2.84
CA SER A 78 9.94 -7.02 -1.70
C SER A 78 8.70 -6.14 -1.75
N LEU A 79 8.16 -5.87 -2.94
CA LEU A 79 6.89 -5.18 -3.14
C LEU A 79 5.68 -6.12 -3.00
N GLY A 80 5.92 -7.41 -2.74
CA GLY A 80 4.88 -8.43 -2.62
C GLY A 80 4.34 -8.93 -3.95
N GLY A 81 5.09 -8.74 -5.04
CA GLY A 81 4.78 -9.30 -6.35
C GLY A 81 5.45 -10.65 -6.58
N GLU A 82 5.16 -11.24 -7.71
CA GLU A 82 5.65 -12.53 -8.16
C GLU A 82 6.40 -12.41 -9.47
N ILE A 83 7.46 -13.21 -9.66
CA ILE A 83 8.24 -13.24 -10.88
C ILE A 83 8.56 -14.68 -11.30
N TYR A 84 8.21 -15.01 -12.53
CA TYR A 84 8.35 -16.35 -13.10
C TYR A 84 9.24 -16.33 -14.33
N TRP A 85 10.09 -17.35 -14.49
CA TRP A 85 10.88 -17.60 -15.66
C TRP A 85 10.37 -18.83 -16.43
N TYR A 86 10.09 -18.66 -17.70
CA TYR A 86 9.67 -19.71 -18.63
C TYR A 86 10.81 -20.00 -19.62
N GLN A 87 11.53 -21.08 -19.37
CA GLN A 87 12.75 -21.44 -20.10
C GLN A 87 12.51 -21.60 -21.59
N ASP A 88 11.48 -22.37 -21.97
CA ASP A 88 11.19 -22.71 -23.38
C ASP A 88 10.78 -21.48 -24.19
N GLU A 89 10.10 -20.53 -23.59
CA GLU A 89 9.69 -19.28 -24.21
C GLU A 89 10.73 -18.16 -24.06
N ARG A 90 11.76 -18.37 -23.24
CA ARG A 90 12.70 -17.35 -22.82
C ARG A 90 12.00 -16.10 -22.32
N LYS A 91 10.97 -16.31 -21.50
CA LYS A 91 10.02 -15.29 -21.05
C LYS A 91 10.12 -15.08 -19.55
N VAL A 92 10.07 -13.82 -19.14
CA VAL A 92 9.80 -13.41 -17.75
C VAL A 92 8.34 -12.97 -17.66
N SER A 93 7.62 -13.46 -16.66
CA SER A 93 6.29 -12.97 -16.28
C SER A 93 6.36 -12.35 -14.90
N ILE A 94 5.87 -11.13 -14.75
CA ILE A 94 5.84 -10.38 -13.49
C ILE A 94 4.39 -10.07 -13.15
N VAL A 95 4.00 -10.26 -11.90
CA VAL A 95 2.67 -9.89 -11.39
C VAL A 95 2.85 -9.06 -10.13
N LEU A 96 2.22 -7.90 -10.06
CA LEU A 96 2.18 -7.02 -8.90
C LEU A 96 0.85 -6.27 -8.86
N ASP A 97 0.09 -6.43 -7.78
CA ASP A 97 -1.21 -5.75 -7.55
C ASP A 97 -2.16 -5.77 -8.77
N GLY A 98 -2.33 -6.97 -9.35
CA GLY A 98 -3.18 -7.19 -10.51
C GLY A 98 -2.58 -6.78 -11.86
N ASN A 99 -1.46 -6.06 -11.88
CA ASN A 99 -0.73 -5.78 -13.11
C ASN A 99 0.13 -6.97 -13.51
N LYS A 100 0.09 -7.33 -14.78
CA LYS A 100 0.87 -8.43 -15.34
C LYS A 100 1.71 -7.95 -16.51
N ILE A 101 3.01 -8.23 -16.47
CA ILE A 101 3.96 -7.91 -17.53
C ILE A 101 4.65 -9.19 -17.99
N ASN A 102 4.61 -9.45 -19.30
CA ASN A 102 5.39 -10.50 -19.93
C ASN A 102 6.48 -9.88 -20.82
N LEU A 103 7.72 -10.31 -20.64
CA LEU A 103 8.87 -9.85 -21.41
C LEU A 103 9.62 -11.05 -21.98
N TRP A 104 10.10 -10.93 -23.21
CA TRP A 104 10.89 -11.97 -23.87
C TRP A 104 12.32 -11.50 -24.09
N ILE A 105 13.26 -12.40 -23.87
CA ILE A 105 14.68 -12.08 -24.10
C ILE A 105 14.91 -11.71 -25.57
N ASN A 106 15.64 -10.61 -25.78
CA ASN A 106 15.95 -10.01 -27.07
C ASN A 106 14.74 -9.46 -27.85
N ASN A 107 13.58 -9.30 -27.23
CA ASN A 107 12.41 -8.68 -27.86
C ASN A 107 12.18 -7.27 -27.26
N SER A 108 12.02 -6.26 -28.13
CA SER A 108 11.70 -4.88 -27.73
C SER A 108 10.21 -4.63 -27.49
N VAL A 109 9.37 -5.64 -27.65
CA VAL A 109 7.94 -5.58 -27.35
C VAL A 109 7.64 -6.45 -26.15
N ALA A 110 6.91 -5.91 -25.19
CA ALA A 110 6.38 -6.60 -24.01
C ALA A 110 4.85 -6.67 -24.09
N ASN A 111 4.24 -7.59 -23.33
CA ASN A 111 2.80 -7.61 -23.12
C ASN A 111 2.49 -7.11 -21.71
N VAL A 112 1.71 -6.06 -21.61
CA VAL A 112 1.27 -5.44 -20.34
C VAL A 112 -0.24 -5.54 -20.25
N ASN A 113 -0.74 -6.30 -19.30
CA ASN A 113 -2.18 -6.50 -19.08
C ASN A 113 -2.94 -6.93 -20.36
N GLY A 114 -2.32 -7.81 -21.15
CA GLY A 114 -2.88 -8.29 -22.42
C GLY A 114 -2.59 -7.43 -23.64
N LEU A 115 -2.05 -6.21 -23.48
CA LEU A 115 -1.74 -5.29 -24.57
C LEU A 115 -0.23 -5.28 -24.87
N ASN A 116 0.11 -5.36 -26.14
CA ASN A 116 1.49 -5.24 -26.58
C ASN A 116 1.95 -3.78 -26.58
N LYS A 117 3.12 -3.53 -25.98
CA LYS A 117 3.75 -2.21 -25.87
C LYS A 117 5.23 -2.30 -26.22
N PHE A 118 5.76 -1.30 -26.90
CA PHE A 118 7.21 -1.14 -27.00
C PHE A 118 7.81 -0.87 -25.61
N ILE A 119 8.95 -1.51 -25.32
CA ILE A 119 9.67 -1.31 -24.05
C ILE A 119 10.22 0.11 -23.97
N ASP A 120 10.60 0.67 -25.12
CA ASP A 120 10.98 2.08 -25.24
C ASP A 120 10.52 2.58 -26.61
N GLU A 121 9.61 3.54 -26.64
CA GLU A 121 9.04 4.09 -27.88
C GLU A 121 10.06 4.90 -28.68
N THR A 122 11.10 5.42 -28.00
CA THR A 122 12.15 6.26 -28.62
C THR A 122 13.40 5.47 -29.03
N ASN A 123 13.57 4.25 -28.50
CA ASN A 123 14.73 3.41 -28.78
C ASN A 123 14.37 1.93 -28.91
N PRO A 124 14.16 1.41 -30.12
CA PRO A 124 13.75 0.02 -30.35
C PRO A 124 14.83 -1.02 -29.99
N ASN A 125 16.05 -0.59 -29.64
CA ASN A 125 17.10 -1.50 -29.20
C ASN A 125 16.96 -1.91 -27.73
N VAL A 126 16.17 -1.18 -26.95
CA VAL A 126 15.93 -1.49 -25.53
C VAL A 126 15.10 -2.77 -25.39
N LYS A 127 15.65 -3.74 -24.71
CA LYS A 127 15.05 -5.09 -24.57
C LYS A 127 15.61 -5.82 -23.36
N PRO A 128 14.93 -6.87 -22.86
CA PRO A 128 15.49 -7.80 -21.89
C PRO A 128 16.70 -8.54 -22.49
N ILE A 129 17.76 -8.65 -21.72
CA ILE A 129 19.02 -9.33 -22.13
C ILE A 129 19.51 -10.27 -21.04
N ILE A 130 20.45 -11.15 -21.36
CA ILE A 130 21.15 -11.97 -20.39
C ILE A 130 22.59 -11.48 -20.28
N ILE A 131 23.03 -11.20 -19.04
CA ILE A 131 24.41 -10.85 -18.72
C ILE A 131 24.84 -11.77 -17.58
N ASN A 132 25.95 -12.51 -17.76
CA ASN A 132 26.50 -13.42 -16.77
C ASN A 132 25.44 -14.37 -16.17
N ASP A 133 24.65 -15.00 -17.05
CA ASP A 133 23.55 -15.93 -16.71
C ASP A 133 22.42 -15.30 -15.86
N ARG A 134 22.29 -13.99 -15.91
CA ARG A 134 21.20 -13.25 -15.29
C ARG A 134 20.35 -12.52 -16.31
N THR A 135 19.03 -12.70 -16.16
CA THR A 135 18.05 -11.92 -16.92
C THR A 135 18.03 -10.49 -16.42
N MET A 136 18.45 -9.57 -17.26
CA MET A 136 18.54 -8.15 -17.00
C MET A 136 17.38 -7.45 -17.71
N LEU A 137 16.54 -6.77 -16.93
CA LEU A 137 15.32 -6.11 -17.42
C LEU A 137 15.48 -4.59 -17.41
N PRO A 138 14.94 -3.87 -18.40
CA PRO A 138 14.88 -2.40 -18.42
C PRO A 138 14.01 -1.90 -17.24
N ILE A 139 14.67 -1.36 -16.21
CA ILE A 139 14.00 -1.08 -14.91
C ILE A 139 12.86 -0.08 -15.03
N ARG A 140 13.05 1.01 -15.78
CA ARG A 140 12.05 2.06 -15.93
C ARG A 140 10.74 1.50 -16.50
N PHE A 141 10.84 0.78 -17.62
CA PHE A 141 9.66 0.18 -18.25
C PHE A 141 8.89 -0.73 -17.29
N VAL A 142 9.61 -1.62 -16.59
CA VAL A 142 8.96 -2.58 -15.67
C VAL A 142 8.33 -1.84 -14.51
N ALA A 143 9.05 -0.95 -13.84
CA ALA A 143 8.56 -0.24 -12.66
C ALA A 143 7.35 0.66 -12.99
N GLU A 144 7.42 1.46 -14.06
CA GLU A 144 6.31 2.35 -14.43
C GLU A 144 5.03 1.59 -14.84
N ASN A 145 5.15 0.45 -15.55
CA ASN A 145 3.99 -0.38 -15.89
C ASN A 145 3.44 -1.19 -14.70
N LEU A 146 4.14 -1.22 -13.58
CA LEU A 146 3.67 -1.76 -12.31
C LEU A 146 3.11 -0.67 -11.37
N GLY A 147 3.06 0.59 -11.80
CA GLY A 147 2.52 1.70 -11.04
C GLY A 147 3.52 2.42 -10.13
N CYS A 148 4.82 2.16 -10.31
CA CYS A 148 5.88 2.88 -9.60
C CYS A 148 6.24 4.19 -10.34
N SER A 149 6.75 5.19 -9.63
CA SER A 149 7.52 6.28 -10.24
C SER A 149 9.02 5.94 -10.26
N VAL A 150 9.75 6.44 -11.25
CA VAL A 150 11.18 6.16 -11.43
C VAL A 150 11.95 7.42 -11.76
N ASP A 151 12.84 7.82 -10.85
CA ASP A 151 13.73 8.95 -11.00
C ASP A 151 15.18 8.50 -11.26
N TRP A 152 15.89 9.27 -12.08
CA TRP A 152 17.31 9.05 -12.36
C TRP A 152 18.14 10.22 -11.84
N LEU A 153 19.01 9.94 -10.86
CA LEU A 153 19.95 10.91 -10.31
C LEU A 153 21.29 10.81 -11.04
N GLN A 154 21.45 11.61 -12.08
CA GLN A 154 22.57 11.55 -13.02
C GLN A 154 23.94 11.63 -12.35
N ASN A 155 24.13 12.59 -11.42
CA ASN A 155 25.42 12.83 -10.78
C ASN A 155 25.85 11.68 -9.85
N GLU A 156 24.86 10.98 -9.27
CA GLU A 156 25.09 9.89 -8.34
C GLU A 156 25.04 8.51 -9.03
N LYS A 157 24.58 8.47 -10.27
CA LYS A 157 24.24 7.25 -11.01
C LYS A 157 23.28 6.33 -10.23
N LYS A 158 22.28 6.95 -9.61
CA LYS A 158 21.26 6.24 -8.83
C LYS A 158 19.92 6.23 -9.55
N VAL A 159 19.19 5.14 -9.37
CA VAL A 159 17.77 5.04 -9.69
C VAL A 159 17.00 5.05 -8.37
N VAL A 160 15.99 5.91 -8.27
CA VAL A 160 15.04 5.95 -7.16
C VAL A 160 13.69 5.50 -7.69
N ILE A 161 13.12 4.50 -7.05
CA ILE A 161 11.81 3.95 -7.40
C ILE A 161 10.91 4.16 -6.19
N ASN A 162 9.79 4.83 -6.40
CA ASN A 162 8.76 4.99 -5.39
C ASN A 162 7.53 4.19 -5.79
N TYR A 163 7.05 3.39 -4.87
CA TYR A 163 5.84 2.59 -5.03
C TYR A 163 4.96 2.76 -3.81
N SER A 164 3.71 3.06 -4.06
CA SER A 164 2.74 3.28 -3.01
C SER A 164 1.64 2.23 -3.11
N LYS A 165 1.62 1.32 -2.15
CA LYS A 165 0.64 0.25 -2.09
C LYS A 165 -0.53 0.65 -1.19
N LYS A 166 -1.73 0.62 -1.73
CA LYS A 166 -2.94 0.84 -0.92
C LYS A 166 -3.30 -0.43 -0.18
N PHE A 167 -3.50 -0.35 1.15
CA PHE A 167 -4.24 -1.40 1.85
C PHE A 167 -5.64 -1.47 1.26
N ILE A 168 -6.02 -2.64 0.81
CA ILE A 168 -7.38 -2.82 0.29
C ILE A 168 -8.25 -3.26 1.47
N PHE A 169 -9.00 -2.30 2.00
CA PHE A 169 -10.14 -2.59 2.85
C PHE A 169 -11.40 -2.48 2.00
N ASP A 170 -12.17 -3.54 1.95
CA ASP A 170 -13.45 -3.53 1.23
C ASP A 170 -14.52 -2.94 2.16
N TYR A 171 -14.56 -1.60 2.26
CA TYR A 171 -15.57 -0.90 3.06
C TYR A 171 -15.90 0.50 2.52
N LYS A 172 -17.05 1.01 2.93
CA LYS A 172 -17.45 2.40 2.73
C LYS A 172 -16.94 3.25 3.90
N ASN A 173 -16.46 4.46 3.64
CA ASN A 173 -15.97 5.38 4.67
C ASN A 173 -17.04 5.74 5.73
N GLU A 174 -18.31 5.57 5.41
CA GLU A 174 -19.43 5.84 6.29
C GLU A 174 -20.49 4.75 6.14
N ILE A 175 -20.95 4.22 7.26
CA ILE A 175 -21.98 3.17 7.34
C ILE A 175 -23.15 3.68 8.18
N TYR A 176 -24.36 3.51 7.65
CA TYR A 176 -25.60 3.84 8.34
C TYR A 176 -26.36 2.56 8.68
N LEU A 177 -26.71 2.39 9.97
CA LEU A 177 -27.56 1.32 10.43
C LEU A 177 -28.87 1.90 10.98
N SER A 178 -29.98 1.25 10.64
CA SER A 178 -31.27 1.52 11.27
C SER A 178 -31.74 0.22 11.92
N LEU A 179 -31.75 0.20 13.24
CA LEU A 179 -32.05 -0.98 14.06
C LEU A 179 -33.35 -0.76 14.81
N LYS A 180 -34.08 -1.85 15.07
CA LYS A 180 -35.22 -1.82 16.02
C LYS A 180 -34.69 -1.75 17.44
N GLU A 181 -35.58 -1.45 18.36
CA GLU A 181 -35.28 -1.51 19.79
C GLU A 181 -34.83 -2.93 20.18
N GLU A 182 -33.76 -3.02 20.99
CA GLU A 182 -33.13 -4.28 21.41
C GLU A 182 -32.56 -5.15 20.24
N GLU A 183 -32.29 -4.56 19.09
CA GLU A 183 -31.71 -5.27 17.98
C GLU A 183 -30.16 -5.14 17.97
N LYS A 184 -29.50 -6.21 17.51
CA LYS A 184 -28.06 -6.25 17.28
C LYS A 184 -27.77 -5.87 15.83
N GLY A 185 -27.02 -4.79 15.63
CA GLY A 185 -26.44 -4.44 14.33
C GLY A 185 -25.13 -5.20 14.08
N GLU A 186 -24.94 -5.67 12.86
CA GLU A 186 -23.75 -6.38 12.43
C GLU A 186 -23.16 -5.74 11.19
N ILE A 187 -21.85 -5.51 11.20
CA ILE A 187 -21.06 -5.03 10.06
C ILE A 187 -19.90 -5.99 9.84
N LYS A 188 -19.75 -6.50 8.63
CA LYS A 188 -18.65 -7.37 8.24
C LYS A 188 -17.65 -6.61 7.37
N LEU A 189 -16.40 -6.62 7.76
CA LEU A 189 -15.28 -6.01 7.05
C LEU A 189 -14.27 -7.09 6.69
N LYS A 190 -13.76 -7.04 5.49
CA LYS A 190 -12.65 -7.90 5.06
C LYS A 190 -11.35 -7.12 5.09
N LEU A 191 -10.40 -7.62 5.86
CA LEU A 191 -9.05 -7.08 5.97
C LEU A 191 -8.12 -8.01 5.19
N LYS A 192 -7.45 -7.49 4.16
CA LYS A 192 -6.49 -8.25 3.36
C LYS A 192 -5.11 -7.67 3.51
N ASN A 193 -4.15 -8.50 3.91
CA ASN A 193 -2.75 -8.14 3.85
C ASN A 193 -2.27 -8.14 2.38
N PRO A 194 -1.88 -6.99 1.82
CA PRO A 194 -1.51 -6.90 0.41
C PRO A 194 -0.05 -7.31 0.12
N ILE A 195 0.76 -7.62 1.14
CA ILE A 195 2.20 -7.92 0.99
C ILE A 195 2.52 -9.34 1.45
N ASN A 196 3.67 -9.86 1.01
CA ASN A 196 4.16 -11.22 1.37
C ASN A 196 4.96 -11.21 2.69
N GLN A 197 4.57 -10.36 3.64
CA GLN A 197 5.16 -10.33 4.99
C GLN A 197 4.04 -10.30 6.00
N GLU A 198 4.30 -10.82 7.20
CA GLU A 198 3.36 -10.71 8.29
C GLU A 198 3.23 -9.26 8.73
N VAL A 199 2.00 -8.80 8.91
CA VAL A 199 1.68 -7.47 9.42
C VAL A 199 0.88 -7.56 10.70
N ILE A 200 1.15 -6.66 11.63
CA ILE A 200 0.39 -6.50 12.86
C ILE A 200 -0.50 -5.27 12.74
N LEU A 201 -1.80 -5.46 12.86
CA LEU A 201 -2.79 -4.40 12.82
C LEU A 201 -3.33 -4.14 14.22
N ASN A 202 -3.33 -2.87 14.64
CA ASN A 202 -3.98 -2.43 15.85
C ASN A 202 -5.38 -1.93 15.50
N LEU A 203 -6.40 -2.61 15.99
CA LEU A 203 -7.81 -2.30 15.76
C LEU A 203 -8.38 -1.57 16.97
N SER A 204 -9.29 -0.63 16.73
CA SER A 204 -9.97 0.07 17.81
C SER A 204 -11.39 0.48 17.41
N LEU A 205 -12.31 0.36 18.35
CA LEU A 205 -13.71 0.74 18.21
C LEU A 205 -14.06 1.74 19.32
N TYR A 206 -14.44 2.96 18.94
CA TYR A 206 -14.81 4.01 19.87
C TYR A 206 -16.26 4.44 19.64
N SER A 207 -16.95 4.78 20.72
CA SER A 207 -18.20 5.55 20.63
C SER A 207 -17.90 7.03 20.79
N ILE A 208 -18.32 7.86 19.83
CA ILE A 208 -18.27 9.32 19.95
C ILE A 208 -19.44 9.80 20.79
N ASN A 209 -20.63 9.30 20.46
CA ASN A 209 -21.86 9.61 21.13
C ASN A 209 -22.79 8.39 21.05
N LYS A 210 -23.39 7.97 22.17
CA LYS A 210 -24.36 6.89 22.20
C LYS A 210 -25.22 6.97 23.46
N PRO A 211 -26.45 6.41 23.45
CA PRO A 211 -27.21 6.17 24.67
C PRO A 211 -26.43 5.29 25.66
N ILE A 212 -26.60 5.54 26.95
CA ILE A 212 -25.82 4.90 28.02
C ILE A 212 -25.91 3.37 28.03
N ASN A 213 -27.06 2.85 27.58
CA ASN A 213 -27.35 1.41 27.56
C ASN A 213 -26.87 0.71 26.26
N TRP A 214 -26.30 1.44 25.32
CA TRP A 214 -25.75 0.84 24.10
C TRP A 214 -24.32 0.42 24.30
N PHE A 215 -23.95 -0.71 23.72
CA PHE A 215 -22.56 -1.15 23.72
C PHE A 215 -22.16 -1.66 22.33
N SER A 216 -20.86 -1.76 22.12
CA SER A 216 -20.29 -2.23 20.86
C SER A 216 -19.06 -3.08 21.14
N GLU A 217 -18.81 -4.02 20.26
CA GLU A 217 -17.62 -4.85 20.23
C GLU A 217 -17.25 -5.18 18.79
N PHE A 218 -16.05 -5.64 18.57
CA PHE A 218 -15.67 -6.25 17.30
C PHE A 218 -15.00 -7.60 17.54
N CYS A 219 -15.27 -8.53 16.64
CA CYS A 219 -14.80 -9.90 16.77
C CYS A 219 -14.01 -10.32 15.52
N ILE A 220 -13.04 -11.18 15.72
CA ILE A 220 -12.29 -11.85 14.67
C ILE A 220 -12.35 -13.33 14.95
N LYS A 221 -13.15 -14.06 14.16
CA LYS A 221 -13.55 -15.42 14.47
C LYS A 221 -14.19 -15.48 15.88
N ASP A 222 -13.60 -16.23 16.78
CA ASP A 222 -14.14 -16.49 18.13
C ASP A 222 -13.59 -15.52 19.21
N ILE A 223 -12.77 -14.55 18.84
CA ILE A 223 -12.15 -13.60 19.78
C ILE A 223 -12.78 -12.23 19.59
N CYS A 224 -13.42 -11.70 20.65
CA CYS A 224 -14.05 -10.39 20.65
C CYS A 224 -13.31 -9.38 21.53
N PHE A 225 -13.33 -8.12 21.10
CA PHE A 225 -12.69 -6.99 21.74
C PHE A 225 -13.70 -5.85 21.93
N PHE A 226 -13.68 -5.19 23.08
CA PHE A 226 -14.62 -4.10 23.36
C PHE A 226 -14.15 -2.74 22.87
N GLU A 227 -12.86 -2.44 22.95
CA GLU A 227 -12.32 -1.14 22.55
C GLU A 227 -11.10 -1.26 21.64
N LYS A 228 -10.19 -2.16 21.95
CA LYS A 228 -8.92 -2.34 21.24
C LYS A 228 -8.55 -3.80 21.13
N GLY A 229 -7.97 -4.15 20.01
CA GLY A 229 -7.43 -5.47 19.75
C GLY A 229 -6.26 -5.40 18.78
N GLU A 230 -5.42 -6.41 18.82
CA GLU A 230 -4.30 -6.57 17.90
C GLU A 230 -4.50 -7.87 17.13
N ILE A 231 -4.25 -7.83 15.83
CA ILE A 231 -4.26 -9.01 14.97
C ILE A 231 -3.03 -9.05 14.10
N SER A 232 -2.55 -10.26 13.87
CA SER A 232 -1.55 -10.54 12.85
C SER A 232 -2.24 -11.06 11.59
N LEU A 233 -1.81 -10.57 10.43
CA LEU A 233 -2.14 -11.10 9.11
C LEU A 233 -0.86 -11.60 8.45
N LYS A 234 -0.79 -12.88 8.13
CA LYS A 234 0.30 -13.45 7.32
C LYS A 234 0.30 -12.82 5.94
N GLY A 235 1.39 -13.01 5.19
CA GLY A 235 1.47 -12.51 3.82
C GLY A 235 0.27 -12.98 2.98
N TYR A 236 -0.41 -12.02 2.32
CA TYR A 236 -1.61 -12.21 1.50
C TYR A 236 -2.84 -12.79 2.24
N GLU A 237 -2.80 -12.92 3.56
CA GLU A 237 -3.93 -13.42 4.34
C GLU A 237 -5.09 -12.42 4.31
N GLU A 238 -6.32 -12.97 4.25
CA GLU A 238 -7.56 -12.23 4.43
C GLU A 238 -8.24 -12.70 5.72
N LYS A 239 -8.72 -11.75 6.53
CA LYS A 239 -9.55 -12.02 7.72
C LYS A 239 -10.80 -11.16 7.70
N GLU A 240 -11.90 -11.73 8.15
CA GLU A 240 -13.14 -11.00 8.40
C GLU A 240 -13.12 -10.44 9.82
N VAL A 241 -13.50 -9.17 9.95
CA VAL A 241 -13.79 -8.50 11.23
C VAL A 241 -15.27 -8.21 11.28
N GLU A 242 -15.91 -8.67 12.32
CA GLU A 242 -17.33 -8.45 12.58
C GLU A 242 -17.48 -7.38 13.66
N ILE A 243 -18.15 -6.28 13.36
CA ILE A 243 -18.45 -5.22 14.32
C ILE A 243 -19.91 -5.37 14.75
N TYR A 244 -20.12 -5.46 16.04
CA TYR A 244 -21.45 -5.58 16.63
C TYR A 244 -21.80 -4.32 17.42
N ILE A 245 -23.03 -3.83 17.21
CA ILE A 245 -23.60 -2.71 17.96
C ILE A 245 -24.95 -3.16 18.52
N TYR A 246 -25.05 -3.12 19.83
CA TYR A 246 -26.22 -3.53 20.56
C TYR A 246 -26.99 -2.30 21.01
N THR A 247 -28.22 -2.15 20.51
CA THR A 247 -29.10 -1.04 20.88
C THR A 247 -30.08 -1.48 21.99
N LYS A 248 -30.19 -0.65 23.02
CA LYS A 248 -31.18 -0.81 24.05
C LYS A 248 -31.90 0.50 24.27
N GLY A 249 -33.19 0.53 23.89
CA GLY A 249 -33.96 1.76 23.84
C GLY A 249 -33.69 2.60 22.56
N LYS A 250 -34.49 3.66 22.39
CA LYS A 250 -34.44 4.56 21.24
C LYS A 250 -33.27 5.52 21.34
N GLY A 251 -32.72 5.91 20.20
CA GLY A 251 -31.68 6.92 20.17
C GLY A 251 -30.85 6.94 18.90
N PHE A 252 -29.79 7.75 18.94
CA PHE A 252 -28.78 7.83 17.90
C PHE A 252 -27.42 7.55 18.54
N GLY A 253 -26.57 6.82 17.82
CA GLY A 253 -25.20 6.54 18.21
C GLY A 253 -24.24 6.76 17.05
N GLU A 254 -23.06 7.24 17.37
CA GLU A 254 -21.94 7.37 16.44
C GLU A 254 -20.75 6.62 16.99
N PHE A 255 -20.19 5.74 16.15
CA PHE A 255 -19.04 4.92 16.46
C PHE A 255 -17.97 5.10 15.38
N ILE A 256 -16.72 4.94 15.78
CA ILE A 256 -15.60 4.93 14.85
C ILE A 256 -14.82 3.64 15.04
N PHE A 257 -14.70 2.87 13.97
CA PHE A 257 -13.80 1.72 13.92
C PHE A 257 -12.53 2.14 13.17
N CYS A 258 -11.37 1.97 13.80
CA CYS A 258 -10.08 2.34 13.22
C CYS A 258 -9.13 1.14 13.15
N ILE A 259 -8.35 1.14 12.09
CA ILE A 259 -7.28 0.20 11.82
C ILE A 259 -5.98 0.99 11.76
N ASN A 260 -5.00 0.59 12.56
CA ASN A 260 -3.68 1.23 12.57
C ASN A 260 -2.62 0.20 12.20
N TYR A 261 -1.73 0.59 11.31
CA TYR A 261 -0.57 -0.17 10.90
C TYR A 261 0.62 0.81 10.75
N GLU A 262 1.66 0.63 11.53
CA GLU A 262 2.78 1.56 11.61
C GLU A 262 2.30 3.01 11.84
N ASP A 263 2.66 3.94 10.96
CA ASP A 263 2.22 5.35 11.01
C ASP A 263 0.88 5.62 10.29
N HIS A 264 0.22 4.56 9.79
CA HIS A 264 -1.02 4.68 9.03
C HIS A 264 -2.23 4.38 9.89
N LYS A 265 -3.28 5.18 9.73
CA LYS A 265 -4.56 5.02 10.42
C LYS A 265 -5.71 5.19 9.44
N GLU A 266 -6.59 4.18 9.38
CA GLU A 266 -7.88 4.27 8.69
C GLU A 266 -9.03 4.17 9.66
N CYS A 267 -10.10 4.91 9.37
CA CYS A 267 -11.28 4.88 10.22
C CYS A 267 -12.56 4.87 9.38
N ILE A 268 -13.55 4.14 9.89
CA ILE A 268 -14.90 4.05 9.37
C ILE A 268 -15.83 4.72 10.37
N ASN A 269 -16.65 5.65 9.90
CA ASN A 269 -17.72 6.24 10.71
C ASN A 269 -18.97 5.38 10.61
N ILE A 270 -19.52 4.99 11.75
CA ILE A 270 -20.73 4.15 11.86
C ILE A 270 -21.80 4.96 12.58
N LYS A 271 -22.86 5.30 11.88
CA LYS A 271 -24.01 6.02 12.43
C LYS A 271 -25.18 5.06 12.59
N VAL A 272 -25.75 5.04 13.77
CA VAL A 272 -26.80 4.09 14.14
C VAL A 272 -28.02 4.84 14.66
N LYS A 273 -29.18 4.51 14.12
CA LYS A 273 -30.50 4.90 14.64
C LYS A 273 -31.15 3.67 15.22
N GLY A 274 -31.50 3.70 16.50
CA GLY A 274 -32.21 2.64 17.21
C GLY A 274 -33.66 3.04 17.57
N GLY A 275 -34.58 2.15 17.36
CA GLY A 275 -35.99 2.25 17.80
C GLY A 275 -36.93 2.79 16.77
#